data_2f5f3a00c9438da057d90bb402e73d60
#
_entry.id   2f5f3a00c9438da057d90bb402e73d60
#
_cell.length_a   1.000
_cell.length_b   1.000
_cell.length_c   1.000
_cell.angle_alpha   90.00
_cell.angle_beta   90.00
_cell.angle_gamma   90.00
#
_symmetry.space_group_name_H-M   'P 1'
#
loop_
_entity.id
_entity.type
_entity.pdbx_description
1 polymer ?
#
loop_
_entity_poly.entity_id
_entity_poly.type
_entity_poly.pdbx_seq_one_letter_code
_entity_poly.pdbx_strand_id
1 'polypeptide(L)'
;MSNATANTPDPHGLPQAPQLRWARDSAEIELALGLRQRVFCDEQGVSVSEERDALDDRAMHMVAVGAAGEVVGTLRLVVCNELARVGRIAVDAGWRRRGVASAMIDRALQEALMRGCREARLAAQVRAVALYEQAGFRTVSEHFQEAGIAHVWMRRALV
;
A
#
# COMPACT_ATOMS: atom_id res chain seq x y z
N MET A 1 -33.23 -0.25 -2.92
CA MET A 1 -33.27 -0.57 -1.47
C MET A 1 -31.83 -0.66 -0.98
N SER A 2 -31.38 0.37 -0.29
CA SER A 2 -30.00 0.47 0.21
C SER A 2 -29.87 -0.41 1.44
N ASN A 3 -29.14 -1.51 1.36
CA ASN A 3 -28.68 -2.22 2.54
C ASN A 3 -27.50 -1.45 3.14
N ALA A 4 -27.81 -0.53 4.02
CA ALA A 4 -26.84 -0.04 4.97
C ALA A 4 -26.58 -1.19 5.96
N THR A 5 -25.47 -1.91 5.76
CA THR A 5 -24.96 -2.80 6.81
C THR A 5 -24.56 -1.91 7.99
N ALA A 6 -25.39 -1.94 9.02
CA ALA A 6 -25.11 -1.27 10.27
C ALA A 6 -23.77 -1.78 10.81
N ASN A 7 -22.83 -0.86 10.97
CA ASN A 7 -21.53 -1.11 11.57
C ASN A 7 -21.74 -1.36 13.06
N THR A 8 -21.89 -2.63 13.45
CA THR A 8 -22.05 -3.01 14.86
C THR A 8 -20.69 -2.84 15.52
N PRO A 9 -20.57 -2.02 16.58
CA PRO A 9 -19.30 -1.90 17.29
C PRO A 9 -18.91 -3.23 17.92
N ASP A 10 -17.63 -3.57 17.82
CA ASP A 10 -17.07 -4.74 18.48
C ASP A 10 -17.32 -4.66 19.99
N PRO A 11 -17.98 -5.66 20.59
CA PRO A 11 -18.29 -5.65 22.02
C PRO A 11 -17.05 -5.68 22.93
N HIS A 12 -15.87 -5.92 22.38
CA HIS A 12 -14.61 -6.00 23.13
C HIS A 12 -13.78 -4.70 23.07
N GLY A 13 -14.29 -3.63 22.46
CA GLY A 13 -13.62 -2.33 22.40
C GLY A 13 -12.32 -2.28 21.62
N LEU A 14 -12.00 -3.32 20.83
CA LEU A 14 -10.86 -3.32 19.93
C LEU A 14 -11.17 -2.41 18.73
N PRO A 15 -10.18 -1.63 18.23
CA PRO A 15 -10.39 -0.83 17.04
C PRO A 15 -10.71 -1.75 15.86
N GLN A 16 -11.79 -1.45 15.15
CA GLN A 16 -12.18 -2.21 13.98
C GLN A 16 -11.08 -2.12 12.90
N ALA A 17 -10.83 -3.24 12.20
CA ALA A 17 -9.96 -3.25 11.03
C ALA A 17 -10.51 -2.27 9.97
N PRO A 18 -9.64 -1.52 9.27
CA PRO A 18 -10.08 -0.65 8.21
C PRO A 18 -10.63 -1.46 7.04
N GLN A 19 -11.56 -0.88 6.30
CA GLN A 19 -12.06 -1.47 5.07
C GLN A 19 -11.07 -1.24 3.94
N LEU A 20 -10.64 -2.30 3.28
CA LEU A 20 -9.76 -2.21 2.11
C LEU A 20 -10.59 -2.18 0.83
N ARG A 21 -10.27 -1.25 -0.05
CA ARG A 21 -10.86 -1.21 -1.40
C ARG A 21 -9.95 -0.48 -2.38
N TRP A 22 -10.16 -0.71 -3.66
CA TRP A 22 -9.54 0.10 -4.69
C TRP A 22 -10.26 1.45 -4.79
N ALA A 23 -9.49 2.52 -4.92
CA ALA A 23 -10.05 3.87 -5.06
C ALA A 23 -10.93 3.94 -6.31
N ARG A 24 -12.13 4.51 -6.15
CA ARG A 24 -13.19 4.53 -7.17
C ARG A 24 -13.22 5.82 -7.99
N ASP A 25 -12.66 6.90 -7.46
CA ASP A 25 -12.73 8.22 -8.06
C ASP A 25 -11.53 9.08 -7.69
N SER A 26 -11.44 10.26 -8.30
CA SER A 26 -10.33 11.18 -8.05
C SER A 26 -10.29 11.72 -6.63
N ALA A 27 -11.43 11.83 -5.95
CA ALA A 27 -11.48 12.30 -4.57
C ALA A 27 -10.82 11.29 -3.62
N GLU A 28 -11.06 9.99 -3.79
CA GLU A 28 -10.39 8.93 -3.02
C GLU A 28 -8.89 8.87 -3.32
N ILE A 29 -8.50 9.03 -4.58
CA ILE A 29 -7.10 9.09 -4.98
C ILE A 29 -6.39 10.27 -4.32
N GLU A 30 -7.02 11.45 -4.29
CA GLU A 30 -6.45 12.62 -3.60
C GLU A 30 -6.27 12.39 -2.10
N LEU A 31 -7.18 11.68 -1.44
CA LEU A 31 -7.03 11.30 -0.04
C LEU A 31 -5.84 10.34 0.15
N ALA A 32 -5.65 9.40 -0.74
CA ALA A 32 -4.51 8.49 -0.74
C ALA A 32 -3.18 9.25 -0.94
N LEU A 33 -3.13 10.17 -1.90
CA LEU A 33 -1.96 11.01 -2.15
C LEU A 33 -1.66 11.93 -0.95
N GLY A 34 -2.67 12.43 -0.28
CA GLY A 34 -2.52 13.23 0.93
C GLY A 34 -1.89 12.43 2.08
N LEU A 35 -2.29 11.19 2.27
CA LEU A 35 -1.66 10.28 3.25
C LEU A 35 -0.19 10.01 2.88
N ARG A 36 0.10 9.73 1.62
CA ARG A 36 1.46 9.53 1.13
C ARG A 36 2.34 10.75 1.41
N GLN A 37 1.81 11.95 1.20
CA GLN A 37 2.55 13.17 1.50
C GLN A 37 2.88 13.30 2.98
N ARG A 38 1.94 13.01 3.86
CA ARG A 38 2.20 13.03 5.32
C ARG A 38 3.28 12.03 5.71
N VAL A 39 3.22 10.80 5.19
CA VAL A 39 4.15 9.73 5.56
C VAL A 39 5.51 9.92 4.88
N PHE A 40 5.56 10.12 3.58
CA PHE A 40 6.84 10.15 2.85
C PHE A 40 7.50 11.52 2.88
N CYS A 41 6.74 12.60 2.78
CA CYS A 41 7.30 13.94 2.76
C CYS A 41 7.45 14.52 4.17
N ASP A 42 6.39 14.56 4.96
CA ASP A 42 6.42 15.21 6.27
C ASP A 42 7.20 14.39 7.30
N GLU A 43 7.01 13.08 7.36
CA GLU A 43 7.73 12.23 8.31
C GLU A 43 9.12 11.82 7.82
N GLN A 44 9.27 11.44 6.55
CA GLN A 44 10.51 10.86 6.01
C GLN A 44 11.38 11.86 5.24
N GLY A 45 10.91 13.06 4.99
CA GLY A 45 11.68 14.11 4.34
C GLY A 45 11.88 13.95 2.83
N VAL A 46 11.08 13.10 2.18
CA VAL A 46 11.11 12.97 0.71
C VAL A 46 10.45 14.20 0.08
N SER A 47 11.03 14.74 -1.00
CA SER A 47 10.41 15.84 -1.72
C SER A 47 9.12 15.44 -2.42
N VAL A 48 8.16 16.36 -2.54
CA VAL A 48 6.89 16.09 -3.24
C VAL A 48 7.15 15.68 -4.69
N SER A 49 8.14 16.28 -5.35
CA SER A 49 8.49 15.96 -6.73
C SER A 49 9.08 14.55 -6.93
N GLU A 50 9.71 14.00 -5.92
CA GLU A 50 10.21 12.61 -5.93
C GLU A 50 9.12 11.61 -5.54
N GLU A 51 8.21 11.99 -4.64
CA GLU A 51 7.18 11.12 -4.12
C GLU A 51 6.08 10.84 -5.16
N ARG A 52 5.60 11.90 -5.83
CA ARG A 52 4.62 11.77 -6.92
C ARG A 52 5.35 11.58 -8.24
N ASP A 53 4.93 10.60 -9.03
CA ASP A 53 5.54 10.28 -10.30
C ASP A 53 4.49 9.96 -11.39
N ALA A 54 4.96 9.75 -12.63
CA ALA A 54 4.08 9.48 -13.76
C ALA A 54 3.33 8.13 -13.65
N LEU A 55 3.78 7.21 -12.82
CA LEU A 55 3.10 5.94 -12.60
C LEU A 55 1.75 6.12 -11.88
N ASP A 56 1.59 7.21 -11.14
CA ASP A 56 0.35 7.47 -10.41
C ASP A 56 -0.88 7.55 -11.33
N ASP A 57 -0.71 8.04 -12.54
CA ASP A 57 -1.81 8.16 -13.51
C ASP A 57 -2.26 6.81 -14.10
N ARG A 58 -1.38 5.80 -14.06
CA ARG A 58 -1.64 4.46 -14.59
C ARG A 58 -1.89 3.42 -13.52
N ALA A 59 -1.71 3.79 -12.26
CA ALA A 59 -1.78 2.88 -11.15
C ALA A 59 -3.21 2.64 -10.67
N MET A 60 -3.41 1.49 -10.06
CA MET A 60 -4.51 1.26 -9.14
C MET A 60 -4.07 1.71 -7.75
N HIS A 61 -4.90 2.53 -7.12
CA HIS A 61 -4.64 3.00 -5.76
C HIS A 61 -5.58 2.31 -4.78
N MET A 62 -5.02 1.59 -3.82
CA MET A 62 -5.80 1.00 -2.73
C MET A 62 -5.94 2.01 -1.61
N VAL A 63 -7.10 2.04 -0.99
CA VAL A 63 -7.35 2.80 0.24
C VAL A 63 -7.81 1.86 1.35
N ALA A 64 -7.26 2.07 2.53
CA ALA A 64 -7.73 1.49 3.77
C ALA A 64 -8.51 2.58 4.51
N VAL A 65 -9.79 2.35 4.74
CA VAL A 65 -10.72 3.36 5.23
C VAL A 65 -11.15 3.00 6.65
N GLY A 66 -10.92 3.89 7.59
CA GLY A 66 -11.34 3.75 8.98
C GLY A 66 -12.85 3.97 9.17
N ALA A 67 -13.33 3.73 10.39
CA ALA A 67 -14.76 3.81 10.73
C ALA A 67 -15.37 5.19 10.50
N ALA A 68 -14.58 6.26 10.62
CA ALA A 68 -15.01 7.65 10.39
C ALA A 68 -14.90 8.08 8.91
N GLY A 69 -14.54 7.18 7.99
CA GLY A 69 -14.37 7.48 6.57
C GLY A 69 -13.01 8.05 6.22
N GLU A 70 -12.08 8.11 7.17
CA GLU A 70 -10.70 8.58 6.94
C GLU A 70 -9.86 7.53 6.21
N VAL A 71 -8.98 7.96 5.32
CA VAL A 71 -7.98 7.08 4.68
C VAL A 71 -6.79 6.94 5.61
N VAL A 72 -6.59 5.73 6.12
CA VAL A 72 -5.55 5.38 7.10
C VAL A 72 -4.43 4.53 6.52
N GLY A 73 -4.60 4.06 5.30
CA GLY A 73 -3.58 3.31 4.56
C GLY A 73 -3.78 3.45 3.06
N THR A 74 -2.70 3.31 2.32
CA THR A 74 -2.73 3.29 0.87
C THR A 74 -1.59 2.43 0.31
N LEU A 75 -1.81 1.93 -0.90
CA LEU A 75 -0.84 1.13 -1.65
C LEU A 75 -1.07 1.40 -3.13
N ARG A 76 0.01 1.48 -3.89
CA ARG A 76 -0.04 1.63 -5.36
C ARG A 76 0.31 0.31 -6.02
N LEU A 77 -0.52 -0.12 -6.97
CA LEU A 77 -0.28 -1.29 -7.82
C LEU A 77 -0.22 -0.87 -9.28
N VAL A 78 0.87 -1.19 -9.96
CA VAL A 78 1.03 -0.99 -11.40
C VAL A 78 1.21 -2.36 -12.05
N VAL A 79 0.35 -2.68 -13.00
CA VAL A 79 0.43 -3.94 -13.76
C VAL A 79 0.93 -3.64 -15.16
N CYS A 80 2.00 -4.31 -15.56
CA CYS A 80 2.57 -4.23 -16.90
C CYS A 80 2.86 -5.66 -17.38
N ASN A 81 2.10 -6.14 -18.36
CA ASN A 81 2.16 -7.52 -18.82
C ASN A 81 1.95 -8.50 -17.65
N GLU A 82 2.89 -9.40 -17.40
CA GLU A 82 2.83 -10.38 -16.32
C GLU A 82 3.52 -9.91 -15.02
N LEU A 83 3.94 -8.65 -14.96
CA LEU A 83 4.63 -8.07 -13.81
C LEU A 83 3.73 -7.12 -13.04
N ALA A 84 3.62 -7.35 -11.74
CA ALA A 84 3.00 -6.42 -10.79
C ALA A 84 4.08 -5.65 -10.04
N ARG A 85 4.02 -4.33 -10.08
CA ARG A 85 4.86 -3.46 -9.24
C ARG A 85 4.03 -2.92 -8.10
N VAL A 86 4.42 -3.27 -6.90
CA VAL A 86 3.80 -2.80 -5.65
C VAL A 86 4.66 -1.70 -5.07
N GLY A 87 4.08 -0.62 -4.62
CA GLY A 87 4.84 0.47 -4.02
C GLY A 87 3.98 1.50 -3.32
N ARG A 88 4.62 2.54 -2.85
CA ARG A 88 3.97 3.66 -2.14
C ARG A 88 3.02 3.18 -1.04
N ILE A 89 3.48 2.21 -0.26
CA ILE A 89 2.72 1.69 0.89
C ILE A 89 2.91 2.66 2.05
N ALA A 90 1.83 3.23 2.51
CA ALA A 90 1.83 4.16 3.61
C ALA A 90 0.69 3.84 4.57
N VAL A 91 0.97 3.88 5.86
CA VAL A 91 -0.02 3.69 6.93
C VAL A 91 0.08 4.87 7.89
N ASP A 92 -1.05 5.45 8.22
CA ASP A 92 -1.13 6.53 9.20
C ASP A 92 -0.51 6.09 10.53
N ALA A 93 0.22 7.00 11.19
CA ALA A 93 0.97 6.68 12.41
C ALA A 93 0.12 6.02 13.49
N GLY A 94 -1.12 6.46 13.67
CA GLY A 94 -2.04 5.89 14.65
C GLY A 94 -2.55 4.49 14.31
N TRP A 95 -2.31 4.00 13.10
CA TRP A 95 -2.78 2.71 12.61
C TRP A 95 -1.67 1.71 12.35
N ARG A 96 -0.43 2.07 12.66
CA ARG A 96 0.73 1.17 12.50
C ARG A 96 0.70 0.05 13.54
N ARG A 97 1.37 -1.07 13.21
CA ARG A 97 1.45 -2.29 14.03
C ARG A 97 0.09 -2.96 14.29
N ARG A 98 -0.86 -2.75 13.38
CA ARG A 98 -2.20 -3.37 13.42
C ARG A 98 -2.45 -4.26 12.21
N GLY A 99 -1.41 -4.59 11.43
CA GLY A 99 -1.51 -5.46 10.28
C GLY A 99 -2.11 -4.82 9.02
N VAL A 100 -2.28 -3.50 8.96
CA VAL A 100 -2.88 -2.81 7.80
C VAL A 100 -2.03 -2.99 6.55
N ALA A 101 -0.72 -2.78 6.64
CA ALA A 101 0.18 -2.94 5.49
C ALA A 101 0.17 -4.39 4.97
N SER A 102 0.25 -5.38 5.85
CA SER A 102 0.18 -6.80 5.47
C SER A 102 -1.11 -7.14 4.76
N ALA A 103 -2.24 -6.66 5.25
CA ALA A 103 -3.54 -6.89 4.63
C ALA A 103 -3.64 -6.24 3.24
N MET A 104 -3.11 -5.03 3.07
CA MET A 104 -3.06 -4.35 1.78
C MET A 104 -2.17 -5.09 0.78
N ILE A 105 -1.01 -5.57 1.21
CA ILE A 105 -0.10 -6.34 0.37
C ILE A 105 -0.78 -7.63 -0.11
N ASP A 106 -1.41 -8.39 0.78
CA ASP A 106 -2.11 -9.62 0.43
C ASP A 106 -3.22 -9.36 -0.60
N ARG A 107 -3.99 -8.29 -0.41
CA ARG A 107 -5.05 -7.93 -1.35
C ARG A 107 -4.50 -7.52 -2.71
N ALA A 108 -3.39 -6.79 -2.75
CA ALA A 108 -2.73 -6.40 -3.99
C ALA A 108 -2.18 -7.61 -4.76
N LEU A 109 -1.62 -8.60 -4.06
CA LEU A 109 -1.13 -9.83 -4.68
C LEU A 109 -2.27 -10.68 -5.24
N GLN A 110 -3.41 -10.73 -4.57
CA GLN A 110 -4.62 -11.38 -5.10
C GLN A 110 -5.09 -10.72 -6.40
N GLU A 111 -5.13 -9.40 -6.43
CA GLU A 111 -5.50 -8.65 -7.64
C GLU A 111 -4.51 -8.88 -8.78
N ALA A 112 -3.22 -8.89 -8.48
CA ALA A 112 -2.18 -9.18 -9.46
C ALA A 112 -2.35 -10.58 -10.09
N LEU A 113 -2.64 -11.60 -9.27
CA LEU A 113 -2.92 -12.95 -9.75
C LEU A 113 -4.16 -12.99 -10.64
N MET A 114 -5.24 -12.32 -10.27
CA MET A 114 -6.47 -12.25 -11.08
C MET A 114 -6.24 -11.57 -12.42
N ARG A 115 -5.25 -10.68 -12.50
CA ARG A 115 -4.86 -9.99 -13.75
C ARG A 115 -3.82 -10.76 -14.56
N GLY A 116 -3.45 -11.97 -14.14
CA GLY A 116 -2.52 -12.82 -14.87
C GLY A 116 -1.04 -12.51 -14.62
N CYS A 117 -0.73 -11.74 -13.58
CA CYS A 117 0.67 -11.50 -13.23
C CYS A 117 1.33 -12.78 -12.72
N ARG A 118 2.57 -12.98 -13.09
CA ARG A 118 3.40 -14.12 -12.65
C ARG A 118 4.47 -13.73 -11.66
N GLU A 119 4.71 -12.45 -11.50
CA GLU A 119 5.74 -11.91 -10.60
C GLU A 119 5.28 -10.58 -10.02
N ALA A 120 5.60 -10.38 -8.75
CA ALA A 120 5.49 -9.09 -8.10
C ALA A 120 6.87 -8.59 -7.70
N ARG A 121 7.12 -7.30 -7.86
CA ARG A 121 8.35 -6.61 -7.47
C ARG A 121 8.05 -5.36 -6.69
N LEU A 122 8.96 -4.99 -5.82
CA LEU A 122 8.93 -3.72 -5.10
C LEU A 122 10.33 -3.28 -4.70
N ALA A 123 10.48 -1.97 -4.52
CA ALA A 123 11.64 -1.37 -3.89
C ALA A 123 11.33 -1.17 -2.40
N ALA A 124 11.92 -1.98 -1.56
CA ALA A 124 11.67 -1.95 -0.12
C ALA A 124 12.68 -1.04 0.58
N GLN A 125 12.20 -0.14 1.44
CA GLN A 125 13.09 0.46 2.42
C GLN A 125 13.71 -0.64 3.28
N VAL A 126 15.01 -0.58 3.51
CA VAL A 126 15.74 -1.65 4.21
C VAL A 126 15.11 -1.98 5.56
N ARG A 127 14.64 -0.97 6.29
CA ARG A 127 13.96 -1.16 7.58
C ARG A 127 12.63 -1.91 7.50
N ALA A 128 12.03 -2.01 6.31
CA ALA A 128 10.74 -2.66 6.09
C ALA A 128 10.86 -4.06 5.46
N VAL A 129 12.06 -4.55 5.22
CA VAL A 129 12.31 -5.84 4.53
C VAL A 129 11.57 -7.00 5.22
N ALA A 130 11.57 -7.05 6.55
CA ALA A 130 10.91 -8.13 7.30
C ALA A 130 9.41 -8.22 7.00
N LEU A 131 8.72 -7.09 6.81
CA LEU A 131 7.31 -7.05 6.44
C LEU A 131 7.07 -7.76 5.09
N TYR A 132 7.92 -7.49 4.11
CA TYR A 132 7.80 -8.07 2.78
C TYR A 132 8.22 -9.54 2.73
N GLU A 133 9.23 -9.93 3.52
CA GLU A 133 9.61 -11.34 3.67
C GLU A 133 8.44 -12.17 4.20
N GLN A 134 7.70 -11.66 5.17
CA GLN A 134 6.49 -12.31 5.69
C GLN A 134 5.41 -12.45 4.62
N ALA A 135 5.36 -11.55 3.64
CA ALA A 135 4.47 -11.63 2.48
C ALA A 135 5.01 -12.50 1.34
N GLY A 136 6.12 -13.21 1.55
CA GLY A 136 6.71 -14.14 0.58
C GLY A 136 7.67 -13.52 -0.43
N PHE A 137 8.05 -12.26 -0.24
CA PHE A 137 9.09 -11.62 -1.05
C PHE A 137 10.48 -12.02 -0.58
N ARG A 138 11.44 -11.97 -1.50
CA ARG A 138 12.86 -12.14 -1.19
C ARG A 138 13.68 -11.00 -1.78
N THR A 139 14.74 -10.62 -1.12
CA THR A 139 15.67 -9.61 -1.60
C THR A 139 16.45 -10.15 -2.81
N VAL A 140 16.55 -9.35 -3.87
CA VAL A 140 17.21 -9.73 -5.13
C VAL A 140 18.24 -8.70 -5.59
N SER A 141 18.58 -7.72 -4.77
CA SER A 141 19.60 -6.73 -5.09
C SER A 141 20.44 -6.36 -3.88
N GLU A 142 21.54 -5.67 -4.13
CA GLU A 142 22.27 -4.95 -3.09
C GLU A 142 21.51 -3.67 -2.70
N HIS A 143 21.96 -3.02 -1.63
CA HIS A 143 21.40 -1.74 -1.19
C HIS A 143 21.64 -0.65 -2.24
N PHE A 144 20.62 0.17 -2.46
CA PHE A 144 20.70 1.38 -3.27
C PHE A 144 19.97 2.54 -2.60
N GLN A 145 20.29 3.75 -2.99
CA GLN A 145 19.63 4.94 -2.46
C GLN A 145 18.49 5.35 -3.38
N GLU A 146 17.32 5.60 -2.79
CA GLU A 146 16.17 6.21 -3.47
C GLU A 146 15.60 7.28 -2.54
N ALA A 147 15.52 8.51 -3.03
CA ALA A 147 15.07 9.66 -2.24
C ALA A 147 15.83 9.81 -0.90
N GLY A 148 17.14 9.50 -0.89
CA GLY A 148 17.98 9.57 0.31
C GLY A 148 17.79 8.47 1.33
N ILE A 149 17.02 7.43 1.01
CA ILE A 149 16.72 6.30 1.90
C ILE A 149 17.27 5.01 1.29
N ALA A 150 17.90 4.16 2.12
CA ALA A 150 18.41 2.87 1.69
C ALA A 150 17.28 1.91 1.34
N HIS A 151 17.35 1.33 0.14
CA HIS A 151 16.39 0.38 -0.40
C HIS A 151 17.06 -0.89 -0.90
N VAL A 152 16.27 -1.93 -1.09
CA VAL A 152 16.62 -3.14 -1.83
C VAL A 152 15.47 -3.50 -2.75
N TRP A 153 15.77 -4.10 -3.90
CA TRP A 153 14.75 -4.74 -4.72
C TRP A 153 14.34 -6.07 -4.10
N MET A 154 13.03 -6.31 -4.07
CA MET A 154 12.46 -7.58 -3.63
C MET A 154 11.50 -8.10 -4.70
N ARG A 155 11.41 -9.43 -4.81
CA ARG A 155 10.50 -10.09 -5.74
C ARG A 155 9.79 -11.26 -5.08
N ARG A 156 8.61 -11.55 -5.61
CA ARG A 156 7.84 -12.75 -5.30
C ARG A 156 7.30 -13.35 -6.60
N ALA A 157 7.49 -14.67 -6.80
CA ALA A 157 6.82 -15.40 -7.87
C ALA A 157 5.34 -15.57 -7.50
N LEU A 158 4.46 -15.31 -8.46
CA LEU A 158 3.01 -15.50 -8.36
C LEU A 158 2.64 -16.70 -9.24
N VAL A 159 2.07 -17.68 -8.64
CA VAL A 159 1.75 -18.92 -9.36
C VAL A 159 0.26 -19.15 -9.34
#